data_1abba51e3d907bac1b5b191b2da00dca
#
_entry.id   1abba51e3d907bac1b5b191b2da00dca
#
_cell.length_a   1.000
_cell.length_b   1.000
_cell.length_c   1.000
_cell.angle_alpha   90.00
_cell.angle_beta   90.00
_cell.angle_gamma   90.00
#
_symmetry.space_group_name_H-M   'P 1'
#
loop_
_entity.id
_entity.type
_entity.pdbx_description
1 polymer ?
#
loop_
_entity_poly.entity_id
_entity_poly.type
_entity_poly.pdbx_seq_one_letter_code
_entity_poly.pdbx_strand_id
1 'polypeptide(L)'
;MNAIILAGGKSTRFGSNKALYELDQKPMLINIIEKLNPIFEKIYVIGNEDYDYNGIKNIEYLTDEIPDKGPLGGLYTGLKASDSQYNYLQACDMPFVCKEYLRYIKKYIDSKESYEAYIPEKNGYLEPFVGIYDKNIKDKILELIKEEKLNFDNLFEKIKIKKIAEEEIAKIADTERIFFNINKKEDLAKYKNFKVK
;
A
#
# COMPACT_ATOMS: atom_id res chain seq x y z
N MET A 1 -9.19 -10.86 -4.87
CA MET A 1 -8.69 -9.52 -4.51
C MET A 1 -7.19 -9.45 -4.76
N ASN A 2 -6.73 -8.39 -5.41
CA ASN A 2 -5.32 -8.17 -5.73
C ASN A 2 -4.66 -7.18 -4.76
N ALA A 3 -3.32 -7.13 -4.78
CA ALA A 3 -2.56 -6.11 -4.07
C ALA A 3 -1.83 -5.19 -5.06
N ILE A 4 -1.68 -3.93 -4.70
CA ILE A 4 -0.90 -2.93 -5.40
C ILE A 4 0.19 -2.47 -4.45
N ILE A 5 1.46 -2.57 -4.84
CA ILE A 5 2.60 -2.09 -4.07
C ILE A 5 3.17 -0.88 -4.78
N LEU A 6 3.24 0.25 -4.08
CA LEU A 6 3.92 1.43 -4.59
C LEU A 6 5.41 1.35 -4.24
N ALA A 7 6.22 1.03 -5.22
CA ALA A 7 7.68 0.90 -5.10
C ALA A 7 8.44 2.08 -5.73
N GLY A 8 7.71 3.05 -6.31
CA GLY A 8 8.25 4.28 -6.89
C GLY A 8 8.37 5.40 -5.87
N GLY A 9 9.18 6.41 -6.21
CA GLY A 9 9.34 7.63 -5.44
C GLY A 9 10.77 8.14 -5.49
N LYS A 10 10.94 9.49 -5.52
CA LYS A 10 12.26 10.12 -5.45
C LYS A 10 12.82 9.97 -4.03
N SER A 11 13.44 8.82 -3.73
CA SER A 11 14.03 8.50 -2.40
C SER A 11 15.30 9.33 -2.12
N THR A 12 15.24 10.67 -2.37
CA THR A 12 16.39 11.59 -2.24
C THR A 12 16.99 11.62 -0.84
N ARG A 13 16.19 11.29 0.19
CA ARG A 13 16.63 11.31 1.60
C ARG A 13 17.39 10.04 2.01
N PHE A 14 17.25 8.94 1.27
CA PHE A 14 17.90 7.65 1.58
C PHE A 14 19.21 7.46 0.79
N GLY A 15 19.46 8.28 -0.25
CA GLY A 15 20.62 8.19 -1.13
C GLY A 15 20.62 6.97 -2.07
N SER A 16 19.57 6.14 -2.02
CA SER A 16 19.36 4.97 -2.86
C SER A 16 17.87 4.64 -2.94
N ASN A 17 17.47 3.79 -3.89
CA ASN A 17 16.10 3.33 -3.99
C ASN A 17 15.70 2.54 -2.72
N LYS A 18 14.73 3.07 -1.96
CA LYS A 18 14.25 2.44 -0.71
C LYS A 18 13.76 1.00 -0.89
N ALA A 19 13.15 0.69 -2.02
CA ALA A 19 12.63 -0.64 -2.30
C ALA A 19 13.73 -1.72 -2.31
N LEU A 20 14.96 -1.32 -2.69
CA LEU A 20 16.14 -2.17 -2.73
C LEU A 20 16.92 -2.22 -1.39
N TYR A 21 16.53 -1.40 -0.41
CA TYR A 21 17.22 -1.44 0.88
C TYR A 21 17.05 -2.81 1.54
N GLU A 22 18.18 -3.40 1.95
CA GLU A 22 18.18 -4.72 2.58
C GLU A 22 17.67 -4.66 4.02
N LEU A 23 16.56 -5.36 4.25
CA LEU A 23 16.05 -5.71 5.57
C LEU A 23 16.14 -7.23 5.70
N ASP A 24 16.82 -7.71 6.74
CA ASP A 24 16.97 -9.15 7.00
C ASP A 24 17.58 -9.93 5.81
N GLN A 25 18.63 -9.39 5.21
CA GLN A 25 19.37 -9.97 4.08
C GLN A 25 18.56 -10.06 2.76
N LYS A 26 17.43 -9.37 2.66
CA LYS A 26 16.61 -9.30 1.45
C LYS A 26 16.15 -7.85 1.19
N PRO A 27 15.96 -7.45 -0.06
CA PRO A 27 15.31 -6.17 -0.37
C PRO A 27 13.97 -6.02 0.34
N MET A 28 13.69 -4.83 0.87
CA MET A 28 12.44 -4.54 1.60
C MET A 28 11.20 -4.87 0.78
N LEU A 29 11.22 -4.58 -0.51
CA LEU A 29 10.14 -4.93 -1.44
C LEU A 29 9.89 -6.44 -1.48
N ILE A 30 10.94 -7.24 -1.57
CA ILE A 30 10.82 -8.71 -1.61
C ILE A 30 10.22 -9.24 -0.31
N ASN A 31 10.64 -8.70 0.85
CA ASN A 31 10.06 -9.07 2.15
C ASN A 31 8.56 -8.80 2.23
N ILE A 32 8.08 -7.70 1.62
CA ILE A 32 6.66 -7.36 1.56
C ILE A 32 5.93 -8.33 0.62
N ILE A 33 6.46 -8.56 -0.58
CA ILE A 33 5.89 -9.45 -1.59
C ILE A 33 5.72 -10.87 -1.05
N GLU A 34 6.75 -11.44 -0.42
CA GLU A 34 6.70 -12.79 0.16
C GLU A 34 5.58 -12.96 1.20
N LYS A 35 5.24 -11.89 1.92
CA LYS A 35 4.16 -11.89 2.92
C LYS A 35 2.77 -11.70 2.30
N LEU A 36 2.67 -10.92 1.21
CA LEU A 36 1.41 -10.66 0.52
C LEU A 36 1.03 -11.78 -0.44
N ASN A 37 2.00 -12.42 -1.09
CA ASN A 37 1.76 -13.41 -2.15
C ASN A 37 0.85 -14.59 -1.74
N PRO A 38 0.91 -15.13 -0.50
CA PRO A 38 -0.02 -16.18 -0.08
C PRO A 38 -1.47 -15.70 0.19
N ILE A 39 -1.72 -14.38 0.17
CA ILE A 39 -3.00 -13.77 0.58
C ILE A 39 -3.77 -13.23 -0.62
N PHE A 40 -3.05 -12.76 -1.65
CA PHE A 40 -3.61 -12.11 -2.81
C PHE A 40 -3.41 -12.95 -4.08
N GLU A 41 -4.37 -12.90 -4.99
CA GLU A 41 -4.36 -13.65 -6.25
C GLU A 41 -3.28 -13.13 -7.20
N LYS A 42 -3.08 -11.81 -7.19
CA LYS A 42 -2.07 -11.14 -7.98
C LYS A 42 -1.52 -9.92 -7.25
N ILE A 43 -0.25 -9.61 -7.46
CA ILE A 43 0.43 -8.42 -6.93
C ILE A 43 0.92 -7.58 -8.10
N TYR A 44 0.49 -6.33 -8.13
CA TYR A 44 1.01 -5.31 -9.05
C TYR A 44 2.05 -4.47 -8.31
N VAL A 45 3.26 -4.44 -8.83
CA VAL A 45 4.34 -3.58 -8.29
C VAL A 45 4.49 -2.39 -9.21
N ILE A 46 4.21 -1.20 -8.70
CA ILE A 46 4.27 0.04 -9.45
C ILE A 46 5.55 0.79 -9.09
N GLY A 47 6.42 1.01 -10.07
CA GLY A 47 7.70 1.65 -9.84
C GLY A 47 8.43 2.04 -11.12
N ASN A 48 9.66 2.53 -10.98
CA ASN A 48 10.49 2.99 -12.11
C ASN A 48 11.59 1.99 -12.49
N GLU A 49 11.74 0.91 -11.75
CA GLU A 49 12.78 -0.09 -11.95
C GLU A 49 12.17 -1.48 -11.83
N ASP A 50 12.52 -2.38 -12.74
CA ASP A 50 12.17 -3.78 -12.63
C ASP A 50 13.06 -4.46 -11.58
N TYR A 51 12.48 -5.40 -10.85
CA TYR A 51 13.14 -6.10 -9.75
C TYR A 51 13.17 -7.60 -10.04
N ASP A 52 14.26 -8.26 -9.63
CA ASP A 52 14.28 -9.73 -9.62
C ASP A 52 13.43 -10.24 -8.43
N TYR A 53 12.31 -10.84 -8.77
CA TYR A 53 11.37 -11.38 -7.76
C TYR A 53 11.71 -12.81 -7.32
N ASN A 54 12.93 -13.31 -7.65
CA ASN A 54 13.42 -14.63 -7.22
C ASN A 54 12.45 -15.79 -7.51
N GLY A 55 11.77 -15.75 -8.66
CA GLY A 55 10.84 -16.78 -9.08
C GLY A 55 9.49 -16.78 -8.36
N ILE A 56 9.16 -15.77 -7.56
CA ILE A 56 7.82 -15.62 -6.97
C ILE A 56 6.81 -15.38 -8.11
N LYS A 57 5.76 -16.21 -8.14
CA LYS A 57 4.72 -16.14 -9.16
C LYS A 57 3.64 -15.11 -8.85
N ASN A 58 2.82 -14.80 -9.84
CA ASN A 58 1.66 -13.90 -9.72
C ASN A 58 2.02 -12.44 -9.39
N ILE A 59 3.21 -12.01 -9.83
CA ILE A 59 3.65 -10.61 -9.74
C ILE A 59 3.65 -10.02 -11.15
N GLU A 60 3.14 -8.81 -11.27
CA GLU A 60 3.27 -7.99 -12.48
C GLU A 60 3.90 -6.64 -12.11
N TYR A 61 5.02 -6.34 -12.76
CA TYR A 61 5.66 -5.04 -12.64
C TYR A 61 5.08 -4.08 -13.67
N LEU A 62 4.80 -2.85 -13.24
CA LEU A 62 4.29 -1.78 -14.10
C LEU A 62 5.02 -0.47 -13.79
N THR A 63 5.34 0.24 -14.85
CA THR A 63 5.79 1.64 -14.74
C THR A 63 4.56 2.55 -14.59
N ASP A 64 4.70 3.64 -13.85
CA ASP A 64 3.65 4.65 -13.71
C ASP A 64 3.16 5.11 -15.08
N GLU A 65 1.87 4.93 -15.37
CA GLU A 65 1.28 5.34 -16.63
C GLU A 65 1.29 6.85 -16.82
N ILE A 66 1.16 7.59 -15.70
CA ILE A 66 1.23 9.04 -15.67
C ILE A 66 2.38 9.45 -14.73
N PRO A 67 3.59 9.66 -15.27
CA PRO A 67 4.77 9.96 -14.47
C PRO A 67 4.62 11.21 -13.59
N ASP A 68 5.37 11.25 -12.49
CA ASP A 68 5.47 12.39 -11.57
C ASP A 68 4.16 12.82 -10.90
N LYS A 69 3.15 11.94 -10.84
CA LYS A 69 1.87 12.19 -10.16
C LYS A 69 1.81 11.59 -8.74
N GLY A 70 2.96 11.22 -8.20
CA GLY A 70 3.06 10.73 -6.83
C GLY A 70 2.27 9.46 -6.56
N PRO A 71 1.88 9.21 -5.30
CA PRO A 71 1.19 7.96 -4.95
C PRO A 71 -0.18 7.77 -5.62
N LEU A 72 -0.88 8.84 -6.00
CA LEU A 72 -2.14 8.73 -6.74
C LEU A 72 -1.92 8.24 -8.17
N GLY A 73 -0.82 8.63 -8.84
CA GLY A 73 -0.43 8.09 -10.15
C GLY A 73 -0.22 6.58 -10.08
N GLY A 74 0.55 6.12 -9.10
CA GLY A 74 0.78 4.70 -8.91
C GLY A 74 -0.50 3.92 -8.57
N LEU A 75 -1.38 4.47 -7.72
CA LEU A 75 -2.68 3.85 -7.43
C LEU A 75 -3.55 3.78 -8.69
N TYR A 76 -3.61 4.85 -9.49
CA TYR A 76 -4.32 4.85 -10.78
C TYR A 76 -3.83 3.73 -11.69
N THR A 77 -2.51 3.64 -11.88
CA THR A 77 -1.87 2.62 -12.72
C THR A 77 -2.24 1.20 -12.26
N GLY A 78 -2.12 0.93 -10.96
CA GLY A 78 -2.45 -0.37 -10.39
C GLY A 78 -3.93 -0.72 -10.50
N LEU A 79 -4.84 0.22 -10.21
CA LEU A 79 -6.28 0.01 -10.35
C LEU A 79 -6.71 -0.20 -11.80
N LYS A 80 -6.07 0.48 -12.75
CA LYS A 80 -6.35 0.31 -14.18
C LYS A 80 -5.94 -1.07 -14.68
N ALA A 81 -4.79 -1.57 -14.25
CA ALA A 81 -4.28 -2.88 -14.63
C ALA A 81 -5.00 -4.04 -13.94
N SER A 82 -5.50 -3.83 -12.72
CA SER A 82 -6.13 -4.90 -11.95
C SER A 82 -7.42 -5.40 -12.58
N ASP A 83 -7.63 -6.71 -12.57
CA ASP A 83 -8.88 -7.39 -12.92
C ASP A 83 -9.82 -7.58 -11.73
N SER A 84 -9.36 -7.30 -10.50
CA SER A 84 -10.15 -7.42 -9.27
C SER A 84 -10.92 -6.14 -8.95
N GLN A 85 -12.18 -6.29 -8.46
CA GLN A 85 -13.01 -5.16 -8.03
C GLN A 85 -12.38 -4.39 -6.88
N TYR A 86 -11.84 -5.09 -5.88
CA TYR A 86 -11.18 -4.48 -4.73
C TYR A 86 -9.70 -4.80 -4.72
N ASN A 87 -8.89 -3.80 -4.35
CA ASN A 87 -7.44 -3.86 -4.37
C ASN A 87 -6.85 -3.28 -3.09
N TYR A 88 -5.98 -4.04 -2.45
CA TYR A 88 -5.23 -3.59 -1.28
C TYR A 88 -4.03 -2.77 -1.72
N LEU A 89 -3.82 -1.62 -1.09
CA LEU A 89 -2.67 -0.74 -1.36
C LEU A 89 -1.61 -0.90 -0.28
N GLN A 90 -0.36 -1.09 -0.67
CA GLN A 90 0.80 -1.17 0.20
C GLN A 90 1.89 -0.21 -0.26
N ALA A 91 2.46 0.57 0.65
CA ALA A 91 3.69 1.30 0.36
C ALA A 91 4.92 0.42 0.61
N CYS A 92 5.94 0.53 -0.23
CA CYS A 92 7.16 -0.27 -0.08
C CYS A 92 8.00 0.10 1.15
N ASP A 93 7.76 1.25 1.77
CA ASP A 93 8.44 1.69 3.01
C ASP A 93 7.71 1.29 4.30
N MET A 94 6.61 0.53 4.20
CA MET A 94 5.87 -0.05 5.33
C MET A 94 6.12 -1.57 5.42
N PRO A 95 7.20 -2.03 6.06
CA PRO A 95 7.68 -3.41 5.93
C PRO A 95 6.88 -4.45 6.74
N PHE A 96 6.01 -3.98 7.65
CA PHE A 96 5.24 -4.87 8.51
C PHE A 96 3.87 -5.20 7.90
N VAL A 97 3.83 -6.30 7.14
CA VAL A 97 2.56 -6.89 6.68
C VAL A 97 1.99 -7.76 7.80
N CYS A 98 0.80 -7.42 8.27
CA CYS A 98 0.08 -8.17 9.31
C CYS A 98 -1.07 -8.97 8.71
N LYS A 99 -0.99 -10.30 8.77
CA LYS A 99 -2.00 -11.21 8.20
C LYS A 99 -3.36 -11.09 8.90
N GLU A 100 -3.35 -10.87 10.20
CA GLU A 100 -4.54 -10.70 11.03
C GLU A 100 -5.30 -9.45 10.60
N TYR A 101 -4.58 -8.34 10.42
CA TYR A 101 -5.13 -7.09 9.90
C TYR A 101 -5.71 -7.27 8.48
N LEU A 102 -4.98 -7.91 7.58
CA LEU A 102 -5.46 -8.15 6.21
C LEU A 102 -6.73 -9.01 6.17
N ARG A 103 -6.81 -10.04 7.01
CA ARG A 103 -8.04 -10.84 7.15
C ARG A 103 -9.20 -10.04 7.72
N TYR A 104 -8.91 -9.14 8.64
CA TYR A 104 -9.92 -8.28 9.27
C TYR A 104 -10.47 -7.27 8.28
N ILE A 105 -9.62 -6.48 7.63
CA ILE A 105 -10.06 -5.44 6.68
C ILE A 105 -10.79 -6.06 5.48
N LYS A 106 -10.41 -7.26 5.05
CA LYS A 106 -11.06 -7.98 3.96
C LYS A 106 -12.54 -8.30 4.26
N LYS A 107 -12.93 -8.49 5.51
CA LYS A 107 -14.33 -8.76 5.89
C LYS A 107 -15.28 -7.61 5.57
N TYR A 108 -14.77 -6.38 5.49
CA TYR A 108 -15.60 -5.21 5.18
C TYR A 108 -16.11 -5.21 3.74
N ILE A 109 -15.37 -5.79 2.78
CA ILE A 109 -15.83 -5.87 1.38
C ILE A 109 -16.99 -6.85 1.18
N ASP A 110 -17.18 -7.80 2.10
CA ASP A 110 -18.26 -8.77 2.07
C ASP A 110 -19.53 -8.23 2.78
N SER A 111 -19.49 -6.99 3.29
CA SER A 111 -20.61 -6.36 3.98
C SER A 111 -21.71 -5.93 3.00
N LYS A 112 -22.96 -5.78 3.52
CA LYS A 112 -24.09 -5.28 2.71
C LYS A 112 -23.94 -3.83 2.25
N GLU A 113 -23.11 -3.05 2.96
CA GLU A 113 -22.83 -1.67 2.60
C GLU A 113 -21.61 -1.60 1.67
N SER A 114 -21.80 -1.01 0.51
CA SER A 114 -20.74 -0.78 -0.47
C SER A 114 -20.06 0.57 -0.21
N TYR A 115 -18.75 0.53 -0.05
CA TYR A 115 -17.87 1.70 0.02
C TYR A 115 -16.85 1.64 -1.11
N GLU A 116 -16.39 2.82 -1.55
CA GLU A 116 -15.39 2.94 -2.61
C GLU A 116 -13.96 2.78 -2.06
N ALA A 117 -13.79 2.95 -0.74
CA ALA A 117 -12.55 2.59 -0.05
C ALA A 117 -12.81 2.25 1.43
N TYR A 118 -11.93 1.42 1.97
CA TYR A 118 -11.88 1.02 3.39
C TYR A 118 -10.52 1.42 3.91
N ILE A 119 -10.49 2.47 4.73
CA ILE A 119 -9.25 3.15 5.12
C ILE A 119 -9.11 3.14 6.65
N PRO A 120 -7.99 2.61 7.18
CA PRO A 120 -7.73 2.66 8.61
C PRO A 120 -7.39 4.07 9.06
N GLU A 121 -7.69 4.36 10.32
CA GLU A 121 -7.27 5.56 11.01
C GLU A 121 -6.14 5.25 11.99
N LYS A 122 -5.19 6.17 12.11
CA LYS A 122 -4.18 6.21 13.17
C LYS A 122 -4.07 7.60 13.75
N ASN A 123 -4.22 7.74 15.06
CA ASN A 123 -4.18 9.03 15.76
C ASN A 123 -5.13 10.07 15.12
N GLY A 124 -6.30 9.65 14.63
CA GLY A 124 -7.29 10.50 13.97
C GLY A 124 -7.01 10.86 12.52
N TYR A 125 -5.93 10.35 11.91
CA TYR A 125 -5.58 10.54 10.51
C TYR A 125 -5.84 9.26 9.70
N LEU A 126 -6.28 9.44 8.46
CA LEU A 126 -6.46 8.33 7.53
C LEU A 126 -5.10 7.84 7.00
N GLU A 127 -4.90 6.52 7.03
CA GLU A 127 -3.68 5.86 6.52
C GLU A 127 -3.95 5.20 5.16
N PRO A 128 -3.68 5.89 4.06
CA PRO A 128 -4.05 5.42 2.71
C PRO A 128 -3.32 4.15 2.25
N PHE A 129 -2.07 3.94 2.73
CA PHE A 129 -1.16 2.92 2.18
C PHE A 129 -1.33 1.51 2.74
N VAL A 130 -2.33 1.28 3.55
CA VAL A 130 -2.73 -0.04 4.06
C VAL A 130 -4.25 -0.22 3.97
N GLY A 131 -4.89 0.49 3.05
CA GLY A 131 -6.32 0.46 2.78
C GLY A 131 -6.71 -0.44 1.61
N ILE A 132 -8.03 -0.63 1.43
CA ILE A 132 -8.63 -1.31 0.28
C ILE A 132 -9.38 -0.30 -0.56
N TYR A 133 -9.25 -0.39 -1.89
CA TYR A 133 -9.84 0.53 -2.86
C TYR A 133 -10.64 -0.22 -3.92
N ASP A 134 -11.83 0.30 -4.23
CA ASP A 134 -12.64 -0.14 -5.37
C ASP A 134 -11.97 0.30 -6.68
N LYS A 135 -11.92 -0.60 -7.66
CA LYS A 135 -11.33 -0.34 -8.97
C LYS A 135 -11.97 0.86 -9.70
N ASN A 136 -13.25 1.10 -9.47
CA ASN A 136 -14.00 2.14 -10.18
C ASN A 136 -13.59 3.57 -9.81
N ILE A 137 -12.88 3.77 -8.69
CA ILE A 137 -12.40 5.10 -8.33
C ILE A 137 -11.28 5.63 -9.26
N LYS A 138 -10.72 4.78 -10.12
CA LYS A 138 -9.64 5.17 -11.05
C LYS A 138 -10.00 6.39 -11.89
N ASP A 139 -11.27 6.53 -12.30
CA ASP A 139 -11.71 7.66 -13.12
C ASP A 139 -11.71 8.96 -12.31
N LYS A 140 -12.11 8.91 -11.03
CA LYS A 140 -12.03 10.04 -10.09
C LYS A 140 -10.57 10.43 -9.80
N ILE A 141 -9.67 9.44 -9.69
CA ILE A 141 -8.22 9.69 -9.54
C ILE A 141 -7.67 10.40 -10.78
N LEU A 142 -8.08 9.96 -11.99
CA LEU A 142 -7.64 10.60 -13.23
C LEU A 142 -8.09 12.05 -13.33
N GLU A 143 -9.32 12.38 -12.88
CA GLU A 143 -9.78 13.76 -12.76
C GLU A 143 -8.90 14.58 -11.82
N LEU A 144 -8.60 14.07 -10.63
CA LEU A 144 -7.73 14.75 -9.66
C LEU A 144 -6.32 14.97 -10.20
N ILE A 145 -5.78 14.00 -10.93
CA ILE A 145 -4.47 14.13 -11.59
C ILE A 145 -4.49 15.27 -12.62
N LYS A 146 -5.55 15.38 -13.43
CA LYS A 146 -5.72 16.50 -14.40
C LYS A 146 -5.85 17.86 -13.71
N GLU A 147 -6.44 17.89 -12.51
CA GLU A 147 -6.58 19.09 -11.67
C GLU A 147 -5.31 19.39 -10.83
N GLU A 148 -4.24 18.61 -10.94
CA GLU A 148 -3.01 18.68 -10.11
C GLU A 148 -3.28 18.54 -8.59
N LYS A 149 -4.35 17.88 -8.20
CA LYS A 149 -4.73 17.58 -6.81
C LYS A 149 -4.21 16.21 -6.41
N LEU A 150 -2.92 16.11 -6.11
CA LEU A 150 -2.18 14.86 -6.04
C LEU A 150 -2.10 14.21 -4.63
N ASN A 151 -2.91 14.64 -3.68
CA ASN A 151 -2.93 14.06 -2.34
C ASN A 151 -4.18 13.19 -2.09
N PHE A 152 -4.08 12.27 -1.13
CA PHE A 152 -5.18 11.37 -0.78
C PHE A 152 -6.36 12.09 -0.14
N ASP A 153 -6.17 13.23 0.53
CA ASP A 153 -7.27 13.98 1.14
C ASP A 153 -8.26 14.44 0.07
N ASN A 154 -7.76 14.96 -1.08
CA ASN A 154 -8.62 15.32 -2.21
C ASN A 154 -9.38 14.11 -2.78
N LEU A 155 -8.78 12.92 -2.78
CA LEU A 155 -9.46 11.70 -3.20
C LEU A 155 -10.57 11.32 -2.21
N PHE A 156 -10.28 11.38 -0.91
CA PHE A 156 -11.23 11.02 0.14
C PHE A 156 -12.43 11.95 0.21
N GLU A 157 -12.30 13.19 -0.22
CA GLU A 157 -13.45 14.12 -0.39
C GLU A 157 -14.38 13.73 -1.55
N LYS A 158 -13.85 13.01 -2.58
CA LYS A 158 -14.62 12.63 -3.79
C LYS A 158 -15.22 11.22 -3.73
N ILE A 159 -14.84 10.38 -2.76
CA ILE A 159 -15.27 8.98 -2.68
C ILE A 159 -15.95 8.65 -1.34
N LYS A 160 -16.81 7.63 -1.37
CA LYS A 160 -17.46 7.10 -0.16
C LYS A 160 -16.49 6.16 0.56
N ILE A 161 -15.95 6.60 1.70
CA ILE A 161 -15.01 5.79 2.50
C ILE A 161 -15.66 5.20 3.75
N LYS A 162 -15.27 3.96 4.09
CA LYS A 162 -15.44 3.36 5.41
C LYS A 162 -14.15 3.58 6.18
N LYS A 163 -14.21 4.38 7.22
CA LYS A 163 -13.12 4.53 8.18
C LYS A 163 -13.12 3.34 9.12
N ILE A 164 -11.94 2.79 9.38
CA ILE A 164 -11.73 1.68 10.32
C ILE A 164 -10.93 2.25 11.49
N ALA A 165 -11.59 2.30 12.65
CA ALA A 165 -11.01 2.94 13.83
C ALA A 165 -9.75 2.19 14.32
N GLU A 166 -8.75 2.94 14.78
CA GLU A 166 -7.51 2.36 15.32
C GLU A 166 -7.77 1.39 16.47
N GLU A 167 -8.75 1.68 17.32
CA GLU A 167 -9.13 0.85 18.46
C GLU A 167 -9.71 -0.52 18.02
N GLU A 168 -10.32 -0.59 16.84
CA GLU A 168 -10.79 -1.87 16.28
C GLU A 168 -9.59 -2.70 15.81
N ILE A 169 -8.62 -2.07 15.18
CA ILE A 169 -7.39 -2.72 14.70
C ILE A 169 -6.53 -3.17 15.87
N ALA A 170 -6.40 -2.34 16.91
CA ALA A 170 -5.60 -2.63 18.11
C ALA A 170 -6.06 -3.89 18.86
N LYS A 171 -7.33 -4.32 18.71
CA LYS A 171 -7.84 -5.57 19.28
C LYS A 171 -7.29 -6.83 18.61
N ILE A 172 -6.75 -6.70 17.40
CA ILE A 172 -6.36 -7.85 16.57
C ILE A 172 -4.89 -7.81 16.12
N ALA A 173 -4.27 -6.63 16.17
CA ALA A 173 -2.91 -6.44 15.68
C ALA A 173 -2.23 -5.24 16.33
N ASP A 174 -0.90 -5.21 16.27
CA ASP A 174 -0.07 -4.09 16.74
C ASP A 174 -0.12 -2.94 15.73
N THR A 175 -0.87 -1.88 16.03
CA THR A 175 -1.06 -0.70 15.16
C THR A 175 0.25 0.05 14.94
N GLU A 176 1.15 0.09 15.94
CA GLU A 176 2.45 0.74 15.79
C GLU A 176 3.33 0.05 14.73
N ARG A 177 3.19 -1.27 14.59
CA ARG A 177 3.88 -2.02 13.53
C ARG A 177 3.23 -1.84 12.18
N ILE A 178 1.90 -1.97 12.09
CA ILE A 178 1.17 -1.87 10.81
C ILE A 178 1.44 -0.54 10.13
N PHE A 179 1.42 0.56 10.89
CA PHE A 179 1.58 1.92 10.37
C PHE A 179 3.02 2.44 10.42
N PHE A 180 3.99 1.57 10.70
CA PHE A 180 5.38 1.97 10.76
C PHE A 180 5.99 2.17 9.37
N ASN A 181 6.55 3.37 9.14
CA ASN A 181 7.27 3.73 7.92
C ASN A 181 8.78 3.82 8.17
N ILE A 182 9.57 3.28 7.26
CA ILE A 182 11.02 3.51 7.21
C ILE A 182 11.29 4.67 6.28
N ASN A 183 11.44 5.89 6.82
CA ASN A 183 11.68 7.10 6.05
C ASN A 183 13.14 7.56 6.05
N LYS A 184 13.92 7.14 7.03
CA LYS A 184 15.32 7.49 7.21
C LYS A 184 16.09 6.35 7.88
N LYS A 185 17.43 6.41 7.84
CA LYS A 185 18.29 5.34 8.38
C LYS A 185 18.08 5.08 9.88
N GLU A 186 17.71 6.11 10.64
CA GLU A 186 17.43 5.98 12.08
C GLU A 186 16.19 5.10 12.36
N ASP A 187 15.24 5.01 11.43
CA ASP A 187 14.05 4.17 11.57
C ASP A 187 14.39 2.67 11.56
N LEU A 188 15.57 2.32 11.03
CA LEU A 188 16.05 0.93 11.05
C LEU A 188 16.30 0.40 12.46
N ALA A 189 16.73 1.25 13.39
CA ALA A 189 16.87 0.85 14.79
C ALA A 189 15.51 0.49 15.41
N LYS A 190 14.46 1.27 15.10
CA LYS A 190 13.07 0.99 15.52
C LYS A 190 12.55 -0.29 14.89
N TYR A 191 12.81 -0.50 13.58
CA TYR A 191 12.43 -1.73 12.90
C TYR A 191 13.00 -2.98 13.60
N LYS A 192 14.30 -2.97 13.95
CA LYS A 192 14.94 -4.07 14.68
C LYS A 192 14.30 -4.32 16.03
N ASN A 193 13.97 -3.27 16.79
CA ASN A 193 13.31 -3.39 18.09
C ASN A 193 11.91 -4.00 17.99
N PHE A 194 11.16 -3.74 16.93
CA PHE A 194 9.86 -4.38 16.67
C PHE A 194 9.96 -5.87 16.38
N LYS A 195 11.10 -6.36 15.91
CA LYS A 195 11.30 -7.78 15.60
C LYS A 195 11.65 -8.63 16.83
N VAL A 196 12.19 -8.02 17.85
CA VAL A 196 12.64 -8.73 19.08
C VAL A 196 11.45 -8.95 20.04
N LYS A 197 10.34 -8.26 19.84
CA LYS A 197 9.07 -8.46 20.57
C LYS A 197 8.16 -9.43 19.82
#